data_be43fc5f5c4b9eeeafe34f6527d744e1
#
_entry.id   be43fc5f5c4b9eeeafe34f6527d744e1
#
_cell.length_a   1.000
_cell.length_b   1.000
_cell.length_c   1.000
_cell.angle_alpha   90.00
_cell.angle_beta   90.00
_cell.angle_gamma   90.00
#
_symmetry.space_group_name_H-M   'P 1'
#
loop_
_entity.id
_entity.type
_entity.pdbx_description
1 polymer ?
#
loop_
_entity_poly.entity_id
_entity_poly.type
_entity_poly.pdbx_seq_one_letter_code
_entity_poly.pdbx_strand_id
1 'polypeptide(L)'
;MKIRLWPLAPAAYCAVAWCFVVCPPALADEFEQHPPHEHGKVTLNAALDGNQLVIELDSPAVNVVGFEHEPRTDGERAAVSAAAKLLGNGRALFAMPSEARCQFEKAALKPPQWETTDDVPGQPEAPGQHADYEARFTYQCWSPDHLTWLEPALLDKLRNVTEARVNIATARGQRSEVATSGHVRVAMQ
;
A
#
# COMPACT_ATOMS: atom_id res chain seq x y z
N MET A 1 -11.82 88.28 -32.65
CA MET A 1 -11.24 86.94 -32.40
C MET A 1 -12.00 86.32 -31.20
N LYS A 2 -12.99 85.44 -31.46
CA LYS A 2 -13.90 84.88 -30.42
C LYS A 2 -13.42 83.51 -30.08
N ILE A 3 -12.92 83.27 -28.87
CA ILE A 3 -12.51 82.01 -28.33
C ILE A 3 -13.75 81.28 -27.75
N ARG A 4 -14.12 80.16 -28.36
CA ARG A 4 -15.19 79.30 -27.84
C ARG A 4 -14.59 78.35 -26.80
N LEU A 5 -15.02 78.46 -25.54
CA LEU A 5 -14.76 77.50 -24.49
C LEU A 5 -15.73 76.31 -24.58
N TRP A 6 -15.18 75.13 -24.67
CA TRP A 6 -15.93 73.88 -24.71
C TRP A 6 -16.03 73.30 -23.26
N PRO A 7 -17.18 72.83 -22.83
CA PRO A 7 -17.33 72.35 -21.45
C PRO A 7 -16.73 70.92 -21.35
N LEU A 8 -15.94 70.73 -20.31
CA LEU A 8 -15.42 69.43 -19.88
C LEU A 8 -16.56 68.63 -19.26
N ALA A 9 -16.81 67.41 -19.81
CA ALA A 9 -17.72 66.43 -19.23
C ALA A 9 -17.04 65.69 -18.05
N PRO A 10 -17.77 65.38 -16.98
CA PRO A 10 -17.22 64.63 -15.85
C PRO A 10 -17.04 63.15 -16.21
N ALA A 11 -15.83 62.65 -16.00
CA ALA A 11 -15.52 61.22 -16.11
C ALA A 11 -16.17 60.46 -14.94
N ALA A 12 -17.08 59.54 -15.27
CA ALA A 12 -17.68 58.65 -14.31
C ALA A 12 -16.64 57.51 -14.01
N TYR A 13 -16.14 57.52 -12.77
CA TYR A 13 -15.32 56.41 -12.24
C TYR A 13 -16.24 55.25 -11.92
N CYS A 14 -16.21 54.18 -12.75
CA CYS A 14 -16.74 52.86 -12.41
C CYS A 14 -15.78 52.18 -11.43
N ALA A 15 -16.11 52.17 -10.13
CA ALA A 15 -15.43 51.35 -9.16
C ALA A 15 -15.82 49.87 -9.36
N VAL A 16 -14.94 49.11 -9.95
CA VAL A 16 -15.07 47.63 -10.02
C VAL A 16 -14.67 47.05 -8.68
N ALA A 17 -15.69 46.74 -7.87
CA ALA A 17 -15.47 45.97 -6.62
C ALA A 17 -15.10 44.54 -6.94
N TRP A 18 -13.83 44.17 -6.76
CA TRP A 18 -13.36 42.79 -6.80
C TRP A 18 -13.80 42.10 -5.51
N CYS A 19 -14.89 41.31 -5.58
CA CYS A 19 -15.23 40.36 -4.54
C CYS A 19 -14.20 39.22 -4.58
N PHE A 20 -13.21 39.23 -3.68
CA PHE A 20 -12.40 38.07 -3.39
C PHE A 20 -13.30 37.05 -2.67
N VAL A 21 -13.79 36.06 -3.39
CA VAL A 21 -14.38 34.86 -2.81
C VAL A 21 -13.24 34.07 -2.18
N VAL A 22 -13.04 34.21 -0.89
CA VAL A 22 -12.16 33.37 -0.09
C VAL A 22 -12.85 32.00 -0.01
N CYS A 23 -12.47 31.07 -0.92
CA CYS A 23 -12.85 29.68 -0.83
C CYS A 23 -12.05 29.06 0.32
N PRO A 24 -12.68 28.56 1.40
CA PRO A 24 -11.96 27.84 2.43
C PRO A 24 -11.33 26.59 1.80
N PRO A 25 -10.08 26.19 2.21
CA PRO A 25 -9.52 24.93 1.76
C PRO A 25 -10.46 23.81 2.24
N ALA A 26 -10.98 23.03 1.31
CA ALA A 26 -11.64 21.78 1.63
C ALA A 26 -10.56 20.89 2.25
N LEU A 27 -10.64 20.63 3.56
CA LEU A 27 -9.93 19.52 4.18
C LEU A 27 -10.61 18.28 3.63
N ALA A 28 -10.03 17.70 2.58
CA ALA A 28 -10.34 16.34 2.21
C ALA A 28 -9.77 15.47 3.34
N ASP A 29 -10.64 14.97 4.22
CA ASP A 29 -10.32 13.82 5.04
C ASP A 29 -9.96 12.71 4.03
N GLU A 30 -8.69 12.33 4.04
CA GLU A 30 -8.19 11.20 3.28
C GLU A 30 -8.84 9.96 3.89
N PHE A 31 -10.00 9.59 3.39
CA PHE A 31 -10.68 8.35 3.74
C PHE A 31 -9.84 7.25 3.07
N GLU A 32 -8.86 6.70 3.78
CA GLU A 32 -8.20 5.46 3.39
C GLU A 32 -9.25 4.34 3.41
N GLN A 33 -9.98 4.21 2.31
CA GLN A 33 -10.82 3.04 2.08
C GLN A 33 -9.91 1.89 1.69
N HIS A 34 -9.49 1.10 2.67
CA HIS A 34 -8.96 -0.23 2.38
C HIS A 34 -10.08 -1.04 1.72
N PRO A 35 -9.82 -1.67 0.56
CA PRO A 35 -10.80 -2.57 -0.02
C PRO A 35 -11.12 -3.70 0.97
N PRO A 36 -12.35 -4.24 0.95
CA PRO A 36 -12.72 -5.33 1.87
C PRO A 36 -11.69 -6.45 1.76
N HIS A 37 -11.16 -6.88 2.90
CA HIS A 37 -10.17 -7.95 2.96
C HIS A 37 -10.82 -9.28 2.57
N GLU A 38 -10.19 -9.97 1.63
CA GLU A 38 -10.66 -11.28 1.19
C GLU A 38 -9.73 -12.36 1.77
N HIS A 39 -10.30 -13.31 2.50
CA HIS A 39 -9.55 -14.46 2.99
C HIS A 39 -8.93 -15.23 1.82
N GLY A 40 -7.69 -15.65 1.99
CA GLY A 40 -6.94 -16.33 0.94
C GLY A 40 -6.24 -15.42 -0.06
N LYS A 41 -6.45 -14.10 0.01
CA LYS A 41 -5.82 -13.13 -0.88
C LYS A 41 -4.90 -12.19 -0.14
N VAL A 42 -3.79 -11.82 -0.79
CA VAL A 42 -2.85 -10.81 -0.30
C VAL A 42 -2.57 -9.79 -1.40
N THR A 43 -2.20 -8.58 -1.01
CA THR A 43 -1.73 -7.55 -1.93
C THR A 43 -0.24 -7.35 -1.77
N LEU A 44 0.47 -7.31 -2.89
CA LEU A 44 1.88 -6.98 -2.97
C LEU A 44 2.05 -5.75 -3.87
N ASN A 45 2.69 -4.70 -3.33
CA ASN A 45 3.06 -3.53 -4.12
C ASN A 45 4.57 -3.56 -4.32
N ALA A 46 5.03 -3.82 -5.53
CA ALA A 46 6.44 -3.91 -5.89
C ALA A 46 6.86 -2.67 -6.70
N ALA A 47 7.72 -1.84 -6.16
CA ALA A 47 8.23 -0.64 -6.82
C ALA A 47 9.74 -0.74 -7.03
N LEU A 48 10.18 -0.59 -8.28
CA LEU A 48 11.60 -0.47 -8.64
C LEU A 48 11.92 0.98 -9.01
N ASP A 49 12.69 1.65 -8.16
CA ASP A 49 13.18 3.01 -8.39
C ASP A 49 14.71 3.00 -8.42
N GLY A 50 15.28 3.28 -9.58
CA GLY A 50 16.71 3.14 -9.82
C GLY A 50 17.18 1.72 -9.47
N ASN A 51 18.00 1.61 -8.44
CA ASN A 51 18.57 0.35 -7.97
C ASN A 51 17.83 -0.24 -6.75
N GLN A 52 16.84 0.45 -6.24
CA GLN A 52 16.10 -0.01 -5.07
C GLN A 52 14.79 -0.65 -5.48
N LEU A 53 14.59 -1.91 -5.05
CA LEU A 53 13.30 -2.58 -5.11
C LEU A 53 12.69 -2.57 -3.71
N VAL A 54 11.49 -2.02 -3.61
CA VAL A 54 10.66 -2.06 -2.41
C VAL A 54 9.45 -2.94 -2.69
N ILE A 55 9.16 -3.88 -1.80
CA ILE A 55 7.96 -4.72 -1.87
C ILE A 55 7.19 -4.49 -0.57
N GLU A 56 5.94 -4.09 -0.68
CA GLU A 56 5.02 -3.97 0.44
C GLU A 56 4.01 -5.10 0.38
N LEU A 57 3.82 -5.75 1.52
CA LEU A 57 2.80 -6.78 1.74
C LEU A 57 1.69 -6.18 2.59
N ASP A 58 0.47 -6.41 2.16
CA ASP A 58 -0.75 -6.19 2.92
C ASP A 58 -1.57 -7.49 2.92
N SER A 59 -1.91 -7.99 4.10
CA SER A 59 -2.53 -9.29 4.26
C SER A 59 -3.37 -9.37 5.54
N PRO A 60 -4.63 -9.83 5.47
CA PRO A 60 -5.40 -10.20 6.65
C PRO A 60 -4.63 -11.17 7.55
N ALA A 61 -4.74 -10.99 8.86
CA ALA A 61 -4.03 -11.82 9.84
C ALA A 61 -4.37 -13.31 9.71
N VAL A 62 -5.61 -13.64 9.37
CA VAL A 62 -6.04 -15.02 9.13
C VAL A 62 -5.21 -15.72 8.05
N ASN A 63 -4.74 -14.99 7.05
CA ASN A 63 -3.88 -15.53 5.99
C ASN A 63 -2.48 -15.90 6.49
N VAL A 64 -2.02 -15.20 7.52
CA VAL A 64 -0.64 -15.31 8.04
C VAL A 64 -0.59 -16.22 9.26
N VAL A 65 -1.49 -16.03 10.23
CA VAL A 65 -1.50 -16.75 11.51
C VAL A 65 -2.68 -17.68 11.70
N GLY A 66 -3.75 -17.54 10.91
CA GLY A 66 -4.93 -18.38 10.95
C GLY A 66 -6.09 -17.84 11.79
N PHE A 67 -5.97 -16.63 12.34
CA PHE A 67 -6.99 -15.95 13.15
C PHE A 67 -6.84 -14.42 13.05
N GLU A 68 -7.87 -13.67 13.47
CA GLU A 68 -7.93 -12.20 13.41
C GLU A 68 -8.15 -11.54 14.78
N HIS A 69 -8.24 -12.33 15.84
CA HIS A 69 -8.38 -11.84 17.21
C HIS A 69 -7.04 -11.81 17.95
N GLU A 70 -6.99 -11.13 19.10
CA GLU A 70 -5.81 -11.14 19.96
C GLU A 70 -5.40 -12.56 20.36
N PRO A 71 -4.09 -12.93 20.32
CA PRO A 71 -3.63 -14.28 20.66
C PRO A 71 -3.97 -14.66 22.10
N ARG A 72 -4.83 -15.66 22.28
CA ARG A 72 -5.35 -16.10 23.59
C ARG A 72 -4.62 -17.31 24.15
N THR A 73 -4.09 -18.17 23.29
CA THR A 73 -3.41 -19.42 23.65
C THR A 73 -1.90 -19.35 23.40
N ASP A 74 -1.14 -20.25 24.03
CA ASP A 74 0.31 -20.38 23.77
C ASP A 74 0.58 -20.77 22.32
N GLY A 75 -0.29 -21.57 21.69
CA GLY A 75 -0.18 -21.95 20.30
C GLY A 75 -0.35 -20.74 19.36
N GLU A 76 -1.32 -19.87 19.63
CA GLU A 76 -1.53 -18.64 18.85
C GLU A 76 -0.37 -17.65 19.03
N ARG A 77 0.13 -17.48 20.25
CA ARG A 77 1.34 -16.66 20.50
C ARG A 77 2.56 -17.20 19.76
N ALA A 78 2.70 -18.51 19.71
CA ALA A 78 3.76 -19.16 18.94
C ALA A 78 3.58 -18.92 17.42
N ALA A 79 2.35 -18.95 16.90
CA ALA A 79 2.04 -18.66 15.49
C ALA A 79 2.42 -17.21 15.13
N VAL A 80 2.07 -16.22 15.96
CA VAL A 80 2.46 -14.81 15.77
C VAL A 80 3.99 -14.67 15.76
N SER A 81 4.69 -15.32 16.70
CA SER A 81 6.15 -15.30 16.73
C SER A 81 6.77 -15.94 15.49
N ALA A 82 6.20 -17.05 15.00
CA ALA A 82 6.66 -17.69 13.77
C ALA A 82 6.42 -16.82 12.53
N ALA A 83 5.27 -16.16 12.45
CA ALA A 83 4.94 -15.22 11.40
C ALA A 83 5.94 -14.04 11.35
N ALA A 84 6.24 -13.46 12.50
CA ALA A 84 7.23 -12.37 12.59
C ALA A 84 8.62 -12.81 12.10
N LYS A 85 9.06 -14.03 12.45
CA LYS A 85 10.33 -14.60 11.96
C LYS A 85 10.29 -14.85 10.45
N LEU A 86 9.20 -15.39 9.94
CA LEU A 86 9.02 -15.64 8.51
C LEU A 86 9.06 -14.34 7.71
N LEU A 87 8.24 -13.36 8.10
CA LEU A 87 8.15 -12.07 7.43
C LEU A 87 9.43 -11.24 7.60
N GLY A 88 10.19 -11.43 8.68
CA GLY A 88 11.50 -10.81 8.86
C GLY A 88 12.57 -11.29 7.88
N ASN A 89 12.34 -12.42 7.21
CA ASN A 89 13.30 -13.01 6.27
C ASN A 89 12.88 -12.84 4.80
N GLY A 90 12.98 -11.61 4.30
CA GLY A 90 12.62 -11.29 2.91
C GLY A 90 13.31 -12.15 1.86
N ARG A 91 14.51 -12.67 2.11
CA ARG A 91 15.22 -13.58 1.18
C ARG A 91 14.45 -14.87 0.90
N ALA A 92 13.66 -15.33 1.86
CA ALA A 92 12.89 -16.55 1.72
C ALA A 92 11.51 -16.33 1.10
N LEU A 93 11.07 -15.07 0.96
CA LEU A 93 9.71 -14.73 0.54
C LEU A 93 9.59 -14.35 -0.93
N PHE A 94 10.69 -13.91 -1.53
CA PHE A 94 10.70 -13.44 -2.92
C PHE A 94 11.91 -14.01 -3.66
N ALA A 95 11.66 -14.61 -4.84
CA ALA A 95 12.71 -14.99 -5.75
C ALA A 95 12.74 -14.03 -6.96
N MET A 96 13.93 -13.81 -7.49
CA MET A 96 14.23 -12.89 -8.58
C MET A 96 15.35 -13.48 -9.47
N PRO A 97 15.52 -12.99 -10.73
CA PRO A 97 16.65 -13.37 -11.55
C PRO A 97 17.98 -13.09 -10.85
N SER A 98 18.88 -14.06 -10.84
CA SER A 98 20.23 -13.90 -10.27
C SER A 98 21.01 -12.78 -10.96
N GLU A 99 20.73 -12.56 -12.24
CA GLU A 99 21.35 -11.54 -13.10
C GLU A 99 21.02 -10.11 -12.62
N ALA A 100 19.86 -9.92 -11.97
CA ALA A 100 19.48 -8.64 -11.37
C ALA A 100 20.37 -8.28 -10.17
N ARG A 101 21.04 -9.26 -9.57
CA ARG A 101 21.94 -9.10 -8.41
C ARG A 101 21.30 -8.34 -7.27
N CYS A 102 20.04 -8.67 -6.97
CA CYS A 102 19.31 -8.06 -5.86
C CYS A 102 19.74 -8.70 -4.54
N GLN A 103 20.05 -7.87 -3.55
CA GLN A 103 20.33 -8.28 -2.18
C GLN A 103 19.28 -7.73 -1.24
N PHE A 104 18.78 -8.60 -0.38
CA PHE A 104 17.88 -8.20 0.69
C PHE A 104 18.64 -7.35 1.71
N GLU A 105 18.11 -6.17 2.02
CA GLU A 105 18.68 -5.25 3.01
C GLU A 105 17.94 -5.34 4.34
N LYS A 106 16.63 -5.19 4.32
CA LYS A 106 15.81 -5.15 5.55
C LYS A 106 14.35 -5.48 5.30
N ALA A 107 13.69 -5.93 6.37
CA ALA A 107 12.25 -5.92 6.50
C ALA A 107 11.82 -4.98 7.62
N ALA A 108 10.76 -4.23 7.40
CA ALA A 108 10.04 -3.50 8.43
C ALA A 108 8.64 -4.11 8.54
N LEU A 109 8.28 -4.56 9.73
CA LEU A 109 7.01 -5.21 10.01
C LEU A 109 6.17 -4.27 10.87
N LYS A 110 4.91 -4.10 10.48
CA LYS A 110 3.88 -3.51 11.31
C LYS A 110 3.00 -4.69 11.78
N PRO A 111 3.08 -5.04 13.06
CA PRO A 111 2.26 -6.14 13.58
C PRO A 111 0.78 -5.75 13.53
N PRO A 112 -0.13 -6.74 13.43
CA PRO A 112 -1.54 -6.46 13.44
C PRO A 112 -1.94 -5.73 14.73
N GLN A 113 -2.81 -4.75 14.56
CA GLN A 113 -3.50 -4.15 15.69
C GLN A 113 -4.72 -5.01 15.97
N TRP A 114 -4.58 -5.90 16.96
CA TRP A 114 -5.68 -6.75 17.39
C TRP A 114 -6.77 -5.90 18.02
N GLU A 115 -8.01 -6.13 17.62
CA GLU A 115 -9.13 -5.56 18.33
C GLU A 115 -9.15 -6.05 19.77
N THR A 116 -9.15 -5.13 20.69
CA THR A 116 -9.63 -5.38 22.04
C THR A 116 -11.16 -5.31 21.98
N THR A 117 -11.80 -6.37 21.54
CA THR A 117 -13.22 -6.51 21.80
C THR A 117 -13.32 -6.73 23.31
N ASP A 118 -13.70 -5.69 24.04
CA ASP A 118 -14.47 -5.91 25.24
C ASP A 118 -15.69 -6.72 24.74
N ASP A 119 -15.63 -8.05 24.95
CA ASP A 119 -16.70 -8.97 24.56
C ASP A 119 -18.00 -8.53 25.27
N VAL A 120 -18.72 -7.59 24.69
CA VAL A 120 -20.10 -7.29 25.05
C VAL A 120 -20.95 -8.25 24.23
N PRO A 121 -21.47 -9.34 24.85
CA PRO A 121 -22.27 -10.32 24.14
C PRO A 121 -23.44 -9.63 23.45
N GLY A 122 -23.52 -9.72 22.13
CA GLY A 122 -24.63 -9.22 21.35
C GLY A 122 -24.41 -7.87 20.65
N GLN A 123 -23.21 -7.29 20.70
CA GLN A 123 -22.87 -6.14 19.85
C GLN A 123 -22.41 -6.66 18.49
N PRO A 124 -22.97 -6.17 17.37
CA PRO A 124 -22.46 -6.50 16.05
C PRO A 124 -21.00 -6.03 15.96
N GLU A 125 -20.13 -6.88 15.42
CA GLU A 125 -18.76 -6.49 15.06
C GLU A 125 -18.81 -5.19 14.23
N ALA A 126 -18.02 -4.19 14.62
CA ALA A 126 -17.96 -2.94 13.90
C ALA A 126 -17.44 -3.24 12.48
N PRO A 127 -18.13 -2.82 11.40
CA PRO A 127 -17.66 -3.08 10.04
C PRO A 127 -16.32 -2.37 9.83
N GLY A 128 -15.26 -3.14 9.56
CA GLY A 128 -14.00 -2.61 9.04
C GLY A 128 -12.79 -2.65 9.97
N GLN A 129 -12.85 -3.31 11.12
CA GLN A 129 -11.67 -3.53 11.94
C GLN A 129 -11.18 -4.98 11.74
N HIS A 130 -10.27 -5.17 10.81
CA HIS A 130 -9.57 -6.43 10.62
C HIS A 130 -8.12 -6.27 11.02
N ALA A 131 -7.57 -7.30 11.68
CA ALA A 131 -6.17 -7.32 12.03
C ALA A 131 -5.34 -7.67 10.79
N ASP A 132 -4.52 -6.72 10.31
CA ASP A 132 -3.71 -6.88 9.11
C ASP A 132 -2.22 -6.92 9.43
N TYR A 133 -1.49 -7.76 8.70
CA TYR A 133 -0.05 -7.74 8.63
C TYR A 133 0.39 -6.84 7.48
N GLU A 134 1.08 -5.77 7.82
CA GLU A 134 1.80 -4.95 6.86
C GLU A 134 3.30 -5.21 6.99
N ALA A 135 3.96 -5.42 5.86
CA ALA A 135 5.40 -5.59 5.84
C ALA A 135 6.02 -4.89 4.63
N ARG A 136 7.15 -4.25 4.84
CA ARG A 136 7.94 -3.61 3.78
C ARG A 136 9.29 -4.28 3.69
N PHE A 137 9.64 -4.77 2.50
CA PHE A 137 10.92 -5.41 2.19
C PHE A 137 11.72 -4.52 1.26
N THR A 138 12.98 -4.28 1.59
CA THR A 138 13.88 -3.46 0.77
C THR A 138 15.01 -4.32 0.24
N TYR A 139 15.28 -4.19 -1.06
CA TYR A 139 16.36 -4.86 -1.77
C TYR A 139 17.18 -3.83 -2.53
N GLN A 140 18.49 -4.02 -2.58
CA GLN A 140 19.40 -3.32 -3.48
C GLN A 140 19.74 -4.21 -4.66
N CYS A 141 19.44 -3.77 -5.87
CA CYS A 141 19.70 -4.48 -7.12
C CYS A 141 20.82 -3.77 -7.88
N TRP A 142 21.94 -4.45 -8.14
CA TRP A 142 23.07 -3.85 -8.87
C TRP A 142 22.91 -3.88 -10.38
N SER A 143 22.00 -4.69 -10.90
CA SER A 143 21.69 -4.79 -12.31
C SER A 143 20.17 -4.79 -12.52
N PRO A 144 19.48 -3.66 -12.19
CA PRO A 144 18.02 -3.59 -12.15
C PRO A 144 17.37 -3.86 -13.51
N ASP A 145 18.06 -3.60 -14.63
CA ASP A 145 17.57 -3.93 -15.98
C ASP A 145 17.38 -5.42 -16.22
N HIS A 146 18.02 -6.27 -15.41
CA HIS A 146 17.86 -7.72 -15.46
C HIS A 146 16.76 -8.21 -14.50
N LEU A 147 16.10 -7.35 -13.76
CA LEU A 147 14.95 -7.73 -12.93
C LEU A 147 13.71 -7.88 -13.82
N THR A 148 13.64 -9.01 -14.52
CA THR A 148 12.59 -9.28 -15.51
C THR A 148 11.36 -9.93 -14.94
N TRP A 149 11.47 -10.56 -13.78
CA TRP A 149 10.36 -11.21 -13.07
C TRP A 149 10.56 -11.16 -11.55
N LEU A 150 9.45 -11.26 -10.83
CA LEU A 150 9.37 -11.44 -9.39
C LEU A 150 8.51 -12.68 -9.11
N GLU A 151 8.96 -13.55 -8.22
CA GLU A 151 8.22 -14.74 -7.77
C GLU A 151 7.91 -14.60 -6.27
N PRO A 152 6.65 -14.41 -5.90
CA PRO A 152 6.24 -14.34 -4.50
C PRO A 152 6.18 -15.73 -3.87
N ALA A 153 7.35 -16.27 -3.49
CA ALA A 153 7.46 -17.58 -2.82
C ALA A 153 6.74 -17.63 -1.45
N LEU A 154 6.25 -16.50 -0.97
CA LEU A 154 5.40 -16.42 0.24
C LEU A 154 4.10 -17.22 0.08
N LEU A 155 3.58 -17.40 -1.16
CA LEU A 155 2.37 -18.18 -1.42
C LEU A 155 2.50 -19.64 -0.94
N ASP A 156 3.71 -20.21 -1.04
CA ASP A 156 3.97 -21.57 -0.58
C ASP A 156 4.21 -21.67 0.95
N LYS A 157 4.41 -20.53 1.60
CA LYS A 157 4.76 -20.45 3.02
C LYS A 157 3.60 -20.03 3.91
N LEU A 158 2.64 -19.32 3.35
CA LEU A 158 1.42 -18.87 4.03
C LEU A 158 0.29 -19.85 3.69
N ARG A 159 -0.12 -20.66 4.67
CA ARG A 159 -1.03 -21.80 4.46
C ARG A 159 -2.40 -21.41 3.92
N ASN A 160 -2.86 -20.22 4.25
CA ASN A 160 -4.20 -19.75 3.91
C ASN A 160 -4.21 -18.79 2.72
N VAL A 161 -3.09 -18.59 2.02
CA VAL A 161 -3.00 -17.73 0.84
C VAL A 161 -3.08 -18.58 -0.42
N THR A 162 -4.01 -18.26 -1.28
CA THR A 162 -4.20 -18.91 -2.58
C THR A 162 -3.90 -17.97 -3.75
N GLU A 163 -3.94 -16.68 -3.50
CA GLU A 163 -3.78 -15.63 -4.51
C GLU A 163 -2.99 -14.44 -3.95
N ALA A 164 -2.07 -13.92 -4.76
CA ALA A 164 -1.42 -12.64 -4.52
C ALA A 164 -1.71 -11.70 -5.69
N ARG A 165 -2.34 -10.57 -5.42
CA ARG A 165 -2.40 -9.46 -6.36
C ARG A 165 -1.10 -8.69 -6.27
N VAL A 166 -0.35 -8.63 -7.36
CA VAL A 166 0.95 -7.97 -7.43
C VAL A 166 0.84 -6.72 -8.28
N ASN A 167 0.88 -5.57 -7.64
CA ASN A 167 0.94 -4.28 -8.30
C ASN A 167 2.40 -3.91 -8.50
N ILE A 168 2.77 -3.61 -9.73
CA ILE A 168 4.16 -3.38 -10.13
C ILE A 168 4.29 -1.95 -10.64
N ALA A 169 5.26 -1.21 -10.11
CA ALA A 169 5.64 0.11 -10.55
C ALA A 169 7.13 0.16 -10.90
N THR A 170 7.45 0.58 -12.11
CA THR A 170 8.83 0.76 -12.60
C THR A 170 8.92 2.03 -13.44
N ALA A 171 10.13 2.43 -13.84
CA ALA A 171 10.31 3.53 -14.79
C ALA A 171 9.62 3.29 -16.15
N ARG A 172 9.26 2.05 -16.48
CA ARG A 172 8.56 1.67 -17.73
C ARG A 172 7.05 1.77 -17.64
N GLY A 173 6.49 1.91 -16.43
CA GLY A 173 5.06 2.03 -16.19
C GLY A 173 4.58 1.23 -15.00
N GLN A 174 3.26 1.10 -14.93
CA GLN A 174 2.57 0.39 -13.85
C GLN A 174 1.67 -0.69 -14.44
N ARG A 175 1.53 -1.79 -13.71
CA ARG A 175 0.59 -2.87 -14.04
C ARG A 175 0.24 -3.67 -12.81
N SER A 176 -0.79 -4.49 -12.92
CA SER A 176 -1.21 -5.44 -11.89
C SER A 176 -1.32 -6.83 -12.50
N GLU A 177 -0.75 -7.82 -11.80
CA GLU A 177 -0.85 -9.23 -12.18
C GLU A 177 -1.32 -10.03 -10.97
N VAL A 178 -1.84 -11.22 -11.21
CA VAL A 178 -2.27 -12.15 -10.17
C VAL A 178 -1.36 -13.37 -10.20
N ALA A 179 -0.71 -13.63 -9.06
CA ALA A 179 0.03 -14.85 -8.82
C ALA A 179 -0.81 -15.84 -8.02
N THR A 180 -0.85 -17.09 -8.44
CA THR A 180 -1.54 -18.19 -7.75
C THR A 180 -0.60 -19.36 -7.56
N SER A 181 -0.94 -20.31 -6.69
CA SER A 181 -0.19 -21.56 -6.55
C SER A 181 0.00 -22.23 -7.91
N GLY A 182 1.26 -22.43 -8.35
CA GLY A 182 1.60 -22.99 -9.66
C GLY A 182 1.73 -21.97 -10.80
N HIS A 183 1.35 -20.69 -10.62
CA HIS A 183 1.63 -19.58 -11.55
C HIS A 183 2.21 -18.44 -10.76
N VAL A 184 3.49 -18.52 -10.46
CA VAL A 184 4.09 -17.76 -9.37
C VAL A 184 4.91 -16.57 -9.86
N ARG A 185 5.35 -16.55 -11.14
CA ARG A 185 6.17 -15.46 -11.66
C ARG A 185 5.32 -14.37 -12.27
N VAL A 186 5.53 -13.14 -11.81
CA VAL A 186 4.99 -11.94 -12.40
C VAL A 186 6.10 -11.17 -13.11
N ALA A 187 5.78 -10.58 -14.26
CA ALA A 187 6.79 -9.88 -15.02
C ALA A 187 7.05 -8.49 -14.43
N MET A 188 8.31 -8.07 -14.33
CA MET A 188 8.71 -6.75 -13.79
C MET A 188 8.95 -5.69 -14.88
N GLN A 189 8.83 -6.08 -16.15
CA GLN A 189 9.13 -5.18 -17.31
C GLN A 189 7.98 -5.14 -18.29
#